data_c0e321c75f92c9070f16779beb0c0414
#
_entry.id   c0e321c75f92c9070f16779beb0c0414
#
_cell.length_a   1.000
_cell.length_b   1.000
_cell.length_c   1.000
_cell.angle_alpha   90.00
_cell.angle_beta   90.00
_cell.angle_gamma   90.00
#
_symmetry.space_group_name_H-M   'P 1'
#
loop_
_entity.id
_entity.type
_entity.pdbx_description
1 polymer ?
#
loop_
_entity_poly.entity_id
_entity_poly.type
_entity_poly.pdbx_seq_one_letter_code
_entity_poly.pdbx_strand_id
1 'polypeptide(L)'
;MEDGYISRRDKIVASAIELIGDLGLHALTPKNLARKQNISDTLIYKYFGGIDEVLIAVVNEYAAFDINIQRTVEHLDGSYVDKIRYYADTYATYYDNYIGMGAIMLHYEELLHLSETREIISECMLKRNDFVCSLFQGAIDNKEIRPVFTPKELTLVFNGLFTEGLLERRNQYSRKSFRVEMKEMIGHLEKILRL
;
A
#
# COMPACT_ATOMS: atom_id res chain seq x y z
N MET A 1 26.41 -17.97 5.82
CA MET A 1 25.01 -17.49 6.03
C MET A 1 25.18 -16.13 6.65
N GLU A 2 25.09 -15.07 5.87
CA GLU A 2 25.08 -13.72 6.40
C GLU A 2 23.70 -13.51 7.03
N ASP A 3 23.65 -13.45 8.35
CA ASP A 3 22.51 -12.90 9.08
C ASP A 3 22.29 -11.47 8.58
N GLY A 4 21.24 -11.27 7.82
CA GLY A 4 20.86 -9.95 7.33
C GLY A 4 20.66 -9.02 8.53
N TYR A 5 21.65 -8.20 8.80
CA TYR A 5 21.65 -7.31 9.95
C TYR A 5 20.66 -6.17 9.67
N ILE A 6 19.41 -6.34 10.14
CA ILE A 6 18.42 -5.25 10.07
C ILE A 6 18.97 -4.07 10.87
N SER A 7 19.19 -2.96 10.21
CA SER A 7 19.76 -1.77 10.83
C SER A 7 18.86 -1.25 11.97
N ARG A 8 19.43 -0.54 12.91
CA ARG A 8 18.63 0.10 13.99
C ARG A 8 17.62 1.09 13.41
N ARG A 9 18.00 1.77 12.33
CA ARG A 9 17.13 2.70 11.61
C ARG A 9 15.91 2.00 11.05
N ASP A 10 16.09 0.84 10.40
CA ASP A 10 15.00 0.06 9.83
C ASP A 10 14.06 -0.50 10.90
N LYS A 11 14.62 -0.91 12.05
CA LYS A 11 13.83 -1.34 13.22
C LYS A 11 12.93 -0.22 13.75
N ILE A 12 13.42 1.01 13.77
CA ILE A 12 12.64 2.19 14.19
C ILE A 12 11.51 2.44 13.18
N VAL A 13 11.79 2.40 11.88
CA VAL A 13 10.77 2.56 10.83
C VAL A 13 9.71 1.45 10.90
N ALA A 14 10.12 0.19 11.04
CA ALA A 14 9.18 -0.92 11.18
C ALA A 14 8.24 -0.73 12.39
N SER A 15 8.78 -0.30 13.53
CA SER A 15 7.95 -0.01 14.72
C SER A 15 7.07 1.22 14.57
N ALA A 16 7.48 2.20 13.79
CA ALA A 16 6.64 3.35 13.45
C ALA A 16 5.44 2.91 12.59
N ILE A 17 5.67 2.05 11.59
CA ILE A 17 4.63 1.45 10.76
C ILE A 17 3.62 0.68 11.61
N GLU A 18 4.11 -0.19 12.51
CA GLU A 18 3.24 -0.92 13.43
C GLU A 18 2.46 0.01 14.36
N LEU A 19 3.10 1.06 14.90
CA LEU A 19 2.46 2.03 15.79
C LEU A 19 1.32 2.77 15.09
N ILE A 20 1.55 3.19 13.84
CA ILE A 20 0.51 3.81 12.99
C ILE A 20 -0.61 2.79 12.72
N GLY A 21 -0.26 1.54 12.47
CA GLY A 21 -1.21 0.45 12.28
C GLY A 21 -2.13 0.24 13.47
N ASP A 22 -1.56 0.21 14.67
CA ASP A 22 -2.28 -0.10 15.91
C ASP A 22 -3.10 1.09 16.43
N LEU A 23 -2.54 2.30 16.39
CA LEU A 23 -3.04 3.46 17.13
C LEU A 23 -3.32 4.70 16.25
N GLY A 24 -3.05 4.63 14.95
CA GLY A 24 -3.21 5.75 14.01
C GLY A 24 -2.01 6.70 13.95
N LEU A 25 -2.05 7.60 12.97
CA LEU A 25 -0.92 8.49 12.67
C LEU A 25 -0.54 9.42 13.84
N HIS A 26 -1.55 9.94 14.55
CA HIS A 26 -1.35 10.82 15.70
C HIS A 26 -0.59 10.17 16.87
N ALA A 27 -0.54 8.84 16.92
CA ALA A 27 0.22 8.11 17.94
C ALA A 27 1.73 8.07 17.65
N LEU A 28 2.16 8.48 16.46
CA LEU A 28 3.57 8.53 16.08
C LEU A 28 4.25 9.71 16.79
N THR A 29 4.74 9.46 17.98
CA THR A 29 5.50 10.41 18.81
C THR A 29 6.82 9.79 19.24
N PRO A 30 7.88 10.59 19.54
CA PRO A 30 9.16 10.05 20.03
C PRO A 30 8.97 9.13 21.24
N LYS A 31 8.15 9.56 22.20
CA LYS A 31 7.85 8.81 23.41
C LYS A 31 7.17 7.46 23.16
N ASN A 32 6.16 7.43 22.30
CA ASN A 32 5.45 6.19 21.99
C ASN A 32 6.36 5.22 21.21
N LEU A 33 7.13 5.75 20.27
CA LEU A 33 8.05 4.97 19.46
C LEU A 33 9.20 4.38 20.30
N ALA A 34 9.78 5.20 21.18
CA ALA A 34 10.81 4.77 22.11
C ALA A 34 10.30 3.66 23.06
N ARG A 35 9.08 3.82 23.60
CA ARG A 35 8.44 2.81 24.42
C ARG A 35 8.21 1.50 23.66
N LYS A 36 7.73 1.57 22.42
CA LYS A 36 7.47 0.38 21.56
C LYS A 36 8.77 -0.38 21.27
N GLN A 37 9.87 0.32 21.07
CA GLN A 37 11.20 -0.25 20.82
C GLN A 37 11.99 -0.61 22.08
N ASN A 38 11.50 -0.24 23.26
CA ASN A 38 12.21 -0.35 24.54
C ASN A 38 13.61 0.33 24.49
N ILE A 39 13.64 1.56 24.00
CA ILE A 39 14.83 2.41 23.89
C ILE A 39 14.56 3.78 24.51
N SER A 40 15.61 4.62 24.64
CA SER A 40 15.42 6.02 25.05
C SER A 40 14.99 6.90 23.87
N ASP A 41 14.25 7.95 24.15
CA ASP A 41 13.88 8.99 23.14
C ASP A 41 15.14 9.57 22.47
N THR A 42 16.21 9.77 23.24
CA THR A 42 17.50 10.26 22.75
C THR A 42 18.07 9.36 21.63
N LEU A 43 17.79 8.07 21.68
CA LEU A 43 18.28 7.15 20.66
C LEU A 43 17.56 7.35 19.33
N ILE A 44 16.29 7.75 19.33
CA ILE A 44 15.57 8.10 18.10
C ILE A 44 16.23 9.29 17.43
N TYR A 45 16.55 10.35 18.20
CA TYR A 45 17.23 11.54 17.70
C TYR A 45 18.65 11.29 17.20
N LYS A 46 19.29 10.16 17.59
CA LYS A 46 20.58 9.74 17.05
C LYS A 46 20.47 9.26 15.59
N TYR A 47 19.33 8.67 15.20
CA TYR A 47 19.12 8.09 13.87
C TYR A 47 18.26 8.94 12.95
N PHE A 48 17.46 9.84 13.52
CA PHE A 48 16.55 10.75 12.82
C PHE A 48 16.58 12.12 13.48
N GLY A 49 16.54 13.19 12.68
CA GLY A 49 16.52 14.56 13.21
C GLY A 49 15.24 14.91 13.99
N GLY A 50 14.19 14.08 13.87
CA GLY A 50 12.92 14.23 14.56
C GLY A 50 11.91 13.20 14.12
N ILE A 51 10.68 13.33 14.63
CA ILE A 51 9.61 12.40 14.31
C ILE A 51 9.14 12.55 12.85
N ASP A 52 9.25 13.74 12.27
CA ASP A 52 8.90 14.01 10.88
C ASP A 52 9.82 13.26 9.93
N GLU A 53 11.11 13.14 10.23
CA GLU A 53 12.03 12.30 9.44
C GLU A 53 11.70 10.81 9.55
N VAL A 54 11.19 10.36 10.69
CA VAL A 54 10.68 8.98 10.83
C VAL A 54 9.44 8.80 9.94
N LEU A 55 8.51 9.76 9.93
CA LEU A 55 7.34 9.72 9.09
C LEU A 55 7.69 9.72 7.60
N ILE A 56 8.63 10.57 7.19
CA ILE A 56 9.17 10.57 5.82
C ILE A 56 9.74 9.20 5.45
N ALA A 57 10.50 8.57 6.35
CA ALA A 57 11.05 7.24 6.10
C ALA A 57 9.95 6.17 5.96
N VAL A 58 8.89 6.24 6.77
CA VAL A 58 7.71 5.36 6.67
C VAL A 58 7.00 5.52 5.32
N VAL A 59 6.76 6.76 4.89
CA VAL A 59 6.08 7.04 3.60
C VAL A 59 6.97 6.64 2.42
N ASN A 60 8.28 6.81 2.51
CA ASN A 60 9.22 6.32 1.51
C ASN A 60 9.22 4.79 1.39
N GLU A 61 9.11 4.06 2.50
CA GLU A 61 9.01 2.60 2.50
C GLU A 61 7.71 2.14 1.82
N TYR A 62 6.61 2.85 2.08
CA TYR A 62 5.34 2.63 1.40
C TYR A 62 5.44 2.86 -0.11
N ALA A 63 6.06 3.97 -0.54
CA ALA A 63 6.25 4.29 -1.95
C ALA A 63 7.21 3.32 -2.66
N ALA A 64 8.27 2.87 -1.98
CA ALA A 64 9.22 1.89 -2.51
C ALA A 64 8.56 0.54 -2.81
N PHE A 65 7.61 0.11 -1.97
CA PHE A 65 6.81 -1.08 -2.24
C PHE A 65 6.02 -0.95 -3.55
N ASP A 66 5.36 0.16 -3.78
CA ASP A 66 4.62 0.45 -5.01
C ASP A 66 5.50 0.33 -6.25
N ILE A 67 6.66 0.96 -6.23
CA ILE A 67 7.61 0.92 -7.35
C ILE A 67 8.07 -0.52 -7.64
N ASN A 68 8.35 -1.29 -6.60
CA ASN A 68 8.86 -2.65 -6.75
C ASN A 68 7.80 -3.60 -7.33
N ILE A 69 6.54 -3.48 -6.89
CA ILE A 69 5.47 -4.31 -7.43
C ILE A 69 5.13 -3.93 -8.87
N GLN A 70 5.09 -2.64 -9.22
CA GLN A 70 4.86 -2.19 -10.59
C GLN A 70 5.93 -2.75 -11.54
N ARG A 71 7.20 -2.62 -11.18
CA ARG A 71 8.32 -3.20 -11.96
C ARG A 71 8.18 -4.71 -12.14
N THR A 72 7.79 -5.43 -11.09
CA THR A 72 7.57 -6.88 -11.18
C THR A 72 6.48 -7.20 -12.17
N VAL A 73 5.34 -6.51 -12.12
CA VAL A 73 4.20 -6.73 -13.01
C VAL A 73 4.52 -6.37 -14.46
N GLU A 74 5.30 -5.31 -14.71
CA GLU A 74 5.75 -4.94 -16.06
C GLU A 74 6.50 -6.06 -16.74
N HIS A 75 7.34 -6.79 -15.99
CA HIS A 75 8.18 -7.87 -16.51
C HIS A 75 7.51 -9.25 -16.49
N LEU A 76 6.25 -9.36 -16.01
CA LEU A 76 5.51 -10.60 -16.06
C LEU A 76 5.11 -10.95 -17.49
N ASP A 77 5.34 -12.19 -17.86
CA ASP A 77 4.74 -12.78 -19.06
C ASP A 77 3.26 -13.10 -18.81
N GLY A 78 2.45 -13.03 -19.85
CA GLY A 78 1.03 -13.36 -19.77
C GLY A 78 0.11 -12.23 -20.21
N SER A 79 -1.18 -12.46 -20.02
CA SER A 79 -2.22 -11.48 -20.38
C SER A 79 -2.26 -10.30 -19.42
N TYR A 80 -2.85 -9.17 -19.85
CA TYR A 80 -3.08 -8.04 -18.95
C TYR A 80 -4.03 -8.39 -17.81
N VAL A 81 -5.01 -9.27 -18.04
CA VAL A 81 -5.87 -9.80 -16.97
C VAL A 81 -5.06 -10.55 -15.92
N ASP A 82 -4.07 -11.35 -16.33
CA ASP A 82 -3.18 -12.04 -15.39
C ASP A 82 -2.31 -11.05 -14.61
N LYS A 83 -1.81 -10.00 -15.26
CA LYS A 83 -1.08 -8.90 -14.62
C LYS A 83 -1.92 -8.17 -13.59
N ILE A 84 -3.19 -7.87 -13.90
CA ILE A 84 -4.14 -7.25 -12.96
C ILE A 84 -4.38 -8.15 -11.75
N ARG A 85 -4.59 -9.46 -11.96
CA ARG A 85 -4.76 -10.42 -10.86
C ARG A 85 -3.53 -10.50 -9.98
N TYR A 86 -2.35 -10.58 -10.57
CA TYR A 86 -1.09 -10.63 -9.83
C TYR A 86 -0.88 -9.38 -9.01
N TYR A 87 -1.12 -8.20 -9.61
CA TYR A 87 -1.02 -6.92 -8.93
C TYR A 87 -1.97 -6.87 -7.72
N ALA A 88 -3.24 -7.23 -7.93
CA ALA A 88 -4.25 -7.25 -6.87
C ALA A 88 -3.89 -8.23 -5.73
N ASP A 89 -3.48 -9.46 -6.07
CA ASP A 89 -3.11 -10.48 -5.08
C ASP A 89 -1.87 -10.08 -4.27
N THR A 90 -0.88 -9.45 -4.92
CA THR A 90 0.34 -8.99 -4.25
C THR A 90 0.04 -7.84 -3.29
N TYR A 91 -0.77 -6.85 -3.69
CA TYR A 91 -1.21 -5.78 -2.80
C TYR A 91 -2.03 -6.28 -1.62
N ALA A 92 -2.98 -7.18 -1.90
CA ALA A 92 -3.79 -7.75 -0.85
C ALA A 92 -2.97 -8.58 0.15
N THR A 93 -1.98 -9.34 -0.34
CA THR A 93 -1.03 -10.08 0.49
C THR A 93 -0.18 -9.14 1.35
N TYR A 94 0.28 -8.04 0.77
CA TYR A 94 1.08 -7.05 1.48
C TYR A 94 0.30 -6.41 2.62
N TYR A 95 -0.92 -5.95 2.34
CA TYR A 95 -1.76 -5.35 3.37
C TYR A 95 -2.24 -6.36 4.42
N ASP A 96 -2.37 -7.64 4.07
CA ASP A 96 -2.67 -8.70 5.02
C ASP A 96 -1.52 -8.94 6.02
N ASN A 97 -0.29 -8.93 5.51
CA ASN A 97 0.89 -9.19 6.32
C ASN A 97 1.37 -7.95 7.10
N TYR A 98 1.11 -6.74 6.59
CA TYR A 98 1.58 -5.47 7.15
C TYR A 98 0.41 -4.51 7.37
N ILE A 99 -0.34 -4.71 8.45
CA ILE A 99 -1.54 -3.92 8.80
C ILE A 99 -1.23 -2.41 8.83
N GLY A 100 -0.04 -2.03 9.29
CA GLY A 100 0.39 -0.63 9.32
C GLY A 100 0.49 0.01 7.95
N MET A 101 0.82 -0.76 6.90
CA MET A 101 0.88 -0.24 5.53
C MET A 101 -0.53 0.05 4.98
N GLY A 102 -1.52 -0.80 5.30
CA GLY A 102 -2.92 -0.49 5.01
C GLY A 102 -3.41 0.77 5.74
N ALA A 103 -2.93 0.99 6.98
CA ALA A 103 -3.24 2.21 7.72
C ALA A 103 -2.67 3.46 7.04
N ILE A 104 -1.45 3.42 6.51
CA ILE A 104 -0.86 4.54 5.76
C ILE A 104 -1.74 4.91 4.56
N MET A 105 -2.24 3.91 3.83
CA MET A 105 -3.18 4.14 2.73
C MET A 105 -4.45 4.87 3.19
N LEU A 106 -5.01 4.50 4.34
CA LEU A 106 -6.21 5.12 4.89
C LEU A 106 -5.97 6.54 5.46
N HIS A 107 -4.72 6.89 5.78
CA HIS A 107 -4.30 8.23 6.21
C HIS A 107 -3.84 9.12 5.05
N TYR A 108 -4.14 8.75 3.80
CA TYR A 108 -3.67 9.45 2.61
C TYR A 108 -3.97 10.97 2.64
N GLU A 109 -5.19 11.36 2.98
CA GLU A 109 -5.57 12.78 3.03
C GLU A 109 -4.77 13.55 4.10
N GLU A 110 -4.57 12.98 5.28
CA GLU A 110 -3.77 13.58 6.34
C GLU A 110 -2.32 13.79 5.89
N LEU A 111 -1.74 12.77 5.23
CA LEU A 111 -0.38 12.84 4.69
C LEU A 111 -0.23 13.86 3.57
N LEU A 112 -1.28 14.14 2.79
CA LEU A 112 -1.29 15.21 1.78
C LEU A 112 -1.27 16.62 2.41
N HIS A 113 -1.74 16.78 3.63
CA HIS A 113 -1.74 18.07 4.31
C HIS A 113 -0.43 18.36 5.06
N LEU A 114 0.42 17.36 5.27
CA LEU A 114 1.73 17.53 5.87
C LEU A 114 2.76 17.91 4.80
N SER A 115 3.48 19.03 5.00
CA SER A 115 4.50 19.53 4.07
C SER A 115 5.58 18.50 3.76
N GLU A 116 5.94 17.70 4.76
CA GLU A 116 7.03 16.73 4.74
C GLU A 116 6.74 15.50 3.88
N THR A 117 5.46 15.11 3.75
CA THR A 117 5.04 13.87 3.07
C THR A 117 4.20 14.11 1.82
N ARG A 118 3.67 15.32 1.64
CA ARG A 118 2.76 15.68 0.53
C ARG A 118 3.26 15.23 -0.83
N GLU A 119 4.47 15.62 -1.18
CA GLU A 119 5.02 15.34 -2.50
C GLU A 119 5.19 13.84 -2.74
N ILE A 120 5.77 13.14 -1.76
CA ILE A 120 6.04 11.69 -1.83
C ILE A 120 4.73 10.91 -2.00
N ILE A 121 3.74 11.20 -1.17
CA ILE A 121 2.48 10.45 -1.19
C ILE A 121 1.64 10.77 -2.43
N SER A 122 1.63 12.04 -2.87
CA SER A 122 0.94 12.47 -4.08
C SER A 122 1.52 11.80 -5.32
N GLU A 123 2.84 11.81 -5.45
CA GLU A 123 3.54 11.17 -6.58
C GLU A 123 3.32 9.64 -6.58
N CYS A 124 3.38 9.00 -5.42
CA CYS A 124 3.10 7.58 -5.26
C CYS A 124 1.69 7.23 -5.77
N MET A 125 0.68 7.99 -5.37
CA MET A 125 -0.71 7.75 -5.76
C MET A 125 -0.97 8.03 -7.24
N LEU A 126 -0.37 9.07 -7.80
CA LEU A 126 -0.48 9.36 -9.24
C LEU A 126 0.11 8.20 -10.06
N LYS A 127 1.33 7.77 -9.75
CA LYS A 127 1.99 6.65 -10.43
C LYS A 127 1.19 5.35 -10.33
N ARG A 128 0.62 5.06 -9.16
CA ARG A 128 -0.25 3.91 -8.96
C ARG A 128 -1.48 3.96 -9.86
N ASN A 129 -2.16 5.10 -9.89
CA ASN A 129 -3.34 5.29 -10.73
C ASN A 129 -3.03 5.14 -12.21
N ASP A 130 -1.95 5.75 -12.67
CA ASP A 130 -1.50 5.65 -14.06
C ASP A 130 -1.13 4.22 -14.43
N PHE A 131 -0.46 3.51 -13.53
CA PHE A 131 -0.08 2.12 -13.75
C PHE A 131 -1.31 1.20 -13.85
N VAL A 132 -2.24 1.28 -12.90
CA VAL A 132 -3.48 0.46 -12.94
C VAL A 132 -4.31 0.80 -14.17
N CYS A 133 -4.39 2.09 -14.54
CA CYS A 133 -5.08 2.53 -15.75
C CYS A 133 -4.44 1.93 -17.01
N SER A 134 -3.11 1.87 -17.08
CA SER A 134 -2.39 1.26 -18.20
C SER A 134 -2.64 -0.24 -18.34
N LEU A 135 -2.77 -0.96 -17.22
CA LEU A 135 -3.10 -2.39 -17.23
C LEU A 135 -4.51 -2.63 -17.80
N PHE A 136 -5.50 -1.82 -17.40
CA PHE A 136 -6.86 -1.92 -17.96
C PHE A 136 -6.91 -1.50 -19.42
N GLN A 137 -6.17 -0.46 -19.81
CA GLN A 137 -6.05 -0.05 -21.22
C GLN A 137 -5.49 -1.21 -22.06
N GLY A 138 -4.39 -1.83 -21.60
CA GLY A 138 -3.79 -2.97 -22.28
C GLY A 138 -4.76 -4.17 -22.41
N ALA A 139 -5.54 -4.46 -21.37
CA ALA A 139 -6.53 -5.54 -21.42
C ALA A 139 -7.65 -5.26 -22.44
N ILE A 140 -8.08 -4.01 -22.59
CA ILE A 140 -9.05 -3.59 -23.62
C ILE A 140 -8.46 -3.69 -25.02
N ASP A 141 -7.27 -3.13 -25.22
CA ASP A 141 -6.60 -3.09 -26.54
C ASP A 141 -6.29 -4.49 -27.08
N ASN A 142 -5.96 -5.41 -26.17
CA ASN A 142 -5.71 -6.82 -26.52
C ASN A 142 -7.00 -7.66 -26.55
N LYS A 143 -8.18 -7.04 -26.40
CA LYS A 143 -9.49 -7.73 -26.42
C LYS A 143 -9.60 -8.82 -25.36
N GLU A 144 -8.98 -8.66 -24.21
CA GLU A 144 -9.08 -9.61 -23.09
C GLU A 144 -10.34 -9.33 -22.25
N ILE A 145 -10.80 -8.06 -22.25
CA ILE A 145 -12.03 -7.62 -21.60
C ILE A 145 -12.87 -6.73 -22.53
N ARG A 146 -14.19 -6.67 -22.26
CA ARG A 146 -15.11 -5.80 -22.99
C ARG A 146 -14.92 -4.34 -22.59
N PRO A 147 -14.94 -3.38 -23.52
CA PRO A 147 -14.79 -1.95 -23.23
C PRO A 147 -16.11 -1.33 -22.72
N VAL A 148 -16.75 -1.93 -21.71
CA VAL A 148 -18.00 -1.42 -21.11
C VAL A 148 -17.76 -0.23 -20.19
N PHE A 149 -16.53 -0.09 -19.71
CA PHE A 149 -16.03 1.03 -18.92
C PHE A 149 -14.71 1.53 -19.51
N THR A 150 -14.42 2.80 -19.31
CA THR A 150 -13.10 3.35 -19.63
C THR A 150 -12.04 2.81 -18.67
N PRO A 151 -10.75 2.77 -19.05
CA PRO A 151 -9.67 2.35 -18.14
C PRO A 151 -9.65 3.16 -16.84
N LYS A 152 -9.97 4.46 -16.93
CA LYS A 152 -10.03 5.33 -15.75
C LYS A 152 -11.16 4.94 -14.79
N GLU A 153 -12.35 4.61 -15.30
CA GLU A 153 -13.46 4.14 -14.47
C GLU A 153 -13.14 2.79 -13.83
N LEU A 154 -12.50 1.87 -14.57
CA LEU A 154 -12.04 0.59 -14.01
C LEU A 154 -10.99 0.79 -12.92
N THR A 155 -10.10 1.78 -13.08
CA THR A 155 -9.13 2.16 -12.05
C THR A 155 -9.81 2.66 -10.77
N LEU A 156 -10.86 3.48 -10.91
CA LEU A 156 -11.64 3.96 -9.77
C LEU A 156 -12.35 2.80 -9.04
N VAL A 157 -12.94 1.87 -9.78
CA VAL A 157 -13.56 0.67 -9.20
C VAL A 157 -12.52 -0.17 -8.47
N PHE A 158 -11.38 -0.44 -9.09
CA PHE A 158 -10.29 -1.21 -8.52
C PHE A 158 -9.79 -0.60 -7.22
N ASN A 159 -9.45 0.68 -7.22
CA ASN A 159 -8.96 1.39 -6.03
C ASN A 159 -10.04 1.46 -4.94
N GLY A 160 -11.31 1.65 -5.33
CA GLY A 160 -12.45 1.65 -4.40
C GLY A 160 -12.61 0.32 -3.66
N LEU A 161 -12.44 -0.81 -4.35
CA LEU A 161 -12.47 -2.15 -3.73
C LEU A 161 -11.39 -2.28 -2.65
N PHE A 162 -10.17 -1.84 -2.95
CA PHE A 162 -9.06 -1.89 -1.98
C PHE A 162 -9.29 -0.97 -0.79
N THR A 163 -9.74 0.27 -1.02
CA THR A 163 -9.97 1.24 0.05
C THR A 163 -11.09 0.77 0.98
N GLU A 164 -12.23 0.36 0.42
CA GLU A 164 -13.36 -0.11 1.22
C GLU A 164 -13.03 -1.40 1.97
N GLY A 165 -12.37 -2.36 1.30
CA GLY A 165 -11.95 -3.59 1.94
C GLY A 165 -10.98 -3.36 3.11
N LEU A 166 -10.09 -2.35 3.03
CA LEU A 166 -9.23 -1.97 4.15
C LEU A 166 -10.05 -1.35 5.30
N LEU A 167 -11.08 -0.54 5.00
CA LEU A 167 -11.98 0.02 6.00
C LEU A 167 -12.80 -1.06 6.69
N GLU A 168 -13.38 -2.00 5.93
CA GLU A 168 -14.13 -3.14 6.48
C GLU A 168 -13.26 -4.00 7.41
N ARG A 169 -12.02 -4.28 6.98
CA ARG A 169 -11.06 -5.00 7.83
C ARG A 169 -10.79 -4.28 9.15
N ARG A 170 -10.64 -2.95 9.12
CA ARG A 170 -10.45 -2.13 10.32
C ARG A 170 -11.64 -2.22 11.26
N ASN A 171 -12.84 -2.26 10.73
CA ASN A 171 -14.09 -2.38 11.49
C ASN A 171 -14.38 -3.82 11.92
N GLN A 172 -13.54 -4.79 11.57
CA GLN A 172 -13.70 -6.23 11.87
C GLN A 172 -15.03 -6.82 11.34
N TYR A 173 -15.57 -6.25 10.26
CA TYR A 173 -16.80 -6.77 9.65
C TYR A 173 -16.58 -8.10 8.93
N SER A 174 -15.36 -8.33 8.46
CA SER A 174 -15.02 -9.59 7.79
C SER A 174 -14.26 -10.55 8.69
N ARG A 175 -14.56 -11.85 8.53
CA ARG A 175 -13.82 -12.96 9.15
C ARG A 175 -12.78 -13.56 8.20
N LYS A 176 -12.78 -13.16 6.92
CA LYS A 176 -11.82 -13.63 5.92
C LYS A 176 -10.56 -12.76 5.97
N SER A 177 -9.45 -13.28 5.46
CA SER A 177 -8.29 -12.45 5.21
C SER A 177 -8.59 -11.47 4.06
N PHE A 178 -7.99 -10.30 4.12
CA PHE A 178 -8.15 -9.28 3.09
C PHE A 178 -7.78 -9.80 1.70
N ARG A 179 -6.74 -10.63 1.62
CA ARG A 179 -6.33 -11.29 0.37
C ARG A 179 -7.45 -12.16 -0.21
N VAL A 180 -8.13 -12.94 0.61
CA VAL A 180 -9.22 -13.81 0.15
C VAL A 180 -10.39 -12.99 -0.38
N GLU A 181 -10.76 -11.93 0.32
CA GLU A 181 -11.82 -11.02 -0.12
C GLU A 181 -11.50 -10.32 -1.43
N MET A 182 -10.32 -9.71 -1.52
CA MET A 182 -9.89 -9.03 -2.74
C MET A 182 -9.82 -10.00 -3.94
N LYS A 183 -9.33 -11.21 -3.74
CA LYS A 183 -9.32 -12.24 -4.79
C LYS A 183 -10.73 -12.58 -5.29
N GLU A 184 -11.70 -12.72 -4.39
CA GLU A 184 -13.10 -12.95 -4.75
C GLU A 184 -13.67 -11.76 -5.52
N MET A 185 -13.47 -10.53 -5.03
CA MET A 185 -14.01 -9.31 -5.66
C MET A 185 -13.39 -9.04 -7.05
N ILE A 186 -12.08 -9.19 -7.20
CA ILE A 186 -11.41 -9.08 -8.50
C ILE A 186 -11.92 -10.16 -9.46
N GLY A 187 -12.13 -11.39 -8.99
CA GLY A 187 -12.72 -12.47 -9.78
C GLY A 187 -14.17 -12.17 -10.22
N HIS A 188 -14.97 -11.46 -9.42
CA HIS A 188 -16.30 -11.02 -9.79
C HIS A 188 -16.24 -9.91 -10.84
N LEU A 189 -15.39 -8.89 -10.65
CA LEU A 189 -15.17 -7.83 -11.63
C LEU A 189 -14.76 -8.42 -12.99
N GLU A 190 -13.83 -9.35 -12.99
CA GLU A 190 -13.38 -10.03 -14.20
C GLU A 190 -14.52 -10.77 -14.92
N LYS A 191 -15.38 -11.49 -14.18
CA LYS A 191 -16.56 -12.18 -14.79
C LYS A 191 -17.51 -11.22 -15.49
N ILE A 192 -17.67 -9.99 -14.94
CA ILE A 192 -18.50 -8.94 -15.55
C ILE A 192 -17.85 -8.41 -16.83
N LEU A 193 -16.51 -8.32 -16.87
CA LEU A 193 -15.75 -7.72 -17.96
C LEU A 193 -15.38 -8.71 -19.08
N ARG A 194 -15.45 -10.02 -18.86
CA ARG A 194 -15.12 -11.02 -19.89
C ARG A 194 -15.94 -10.87 -21.16
N LEU A 195 -15.31 -11.16 -22.30
CA LEU A 195 -15.90 -11.26 -23.63
C LEU A 195 -16.88 -12.41 -23.71
#